data_e0a073489b49cb1b77202fc6e9dcbb42
#
_entry.id   e0a073489b49cb1b77202fc6e9dcbb42
#
_cell.length_a   1.000
_cell.length_b   1.000
_cell.length_c   1.000
_cell.angle_alpha   90.00
_cell.angle_beta   90.00
_cell.angle_gamma   90.00
#
_symmetry.space_group_name_H-M   'P 1'
#
loop_
_entity.id
_entity.type
_entity.pdbx_description
1 polymer ?
#
loop_
_entity_poly.entity_id
_entity_poly.type
_entity_poly.pdbx_seq_one_letter_code
_entity_poly.pdbx_strand_id
1 'polypeptide(L)'
;MPEGWAWENKWIIPRMNDIKPYLIEAMKGCKKYNIKFDVSEIVPLCIVNGFEEHAISTLFKISNLEIVDDYLTGKRSLNFVNPASNYAAKAPQCQECTFNSICAGFYPRLKELYGVDDFIPRKDDPLPVLKKINPGKKMIDMFKDKEIETFSHENNREQKILYISMDERCNQDCAFCVVKGENKGKFGSMSKDEAKETIKKFIDFGGEDIVFTGGEPTLRDDLPEIIEYAEQFNTLHSISIITNGTRISDGKYLSMLIDADKKNKMGFCFSLHSHKKEISELLTNTKGTFKKTISGIENVIRKGKRLSIYQVITSKNYKDLLEFSEFLNKKYPEIKDITFAYPFPQGNALLNDWIYVKLGSLKPYLLKTLKFLEKENYKVNIAACGQFPICAIPGFEEKVLNPLFQSEENISGVIGKKSFHEFEMASKEWINQYKNKSKECKKCILNKYCQGFWKKYIDLFGFDGIQPISKDKFKGNKIKLSLRNEKQVQEIISKIIKDKMNLIIVTDYTNNYLEKLIEFCKNNKILCVILYKDNVLYPK
;
A
#
# COMPACT_ATOMS: atom_id res chain seq x y z
N MET A 1 14.75 2.95 -29.52
CA MET A 1 13.35 2.72 -29.09
C MET A 1 12.40 2.95 -30.24
N PRO A 2 11.38 2.12 -30.46
CA PRO A 2 10.36 2.33 -31.49
C PRO A 2 9.30 3.35 -31.02
N GLU A 3 9.74 4.56 -30.65
CA GLU A 3 8.90 5.65 -30.14
C GLU A 3 9.31 6.98 -30.74
N GLY A 4 8.43 7.99 -30.65
CA GLY A 4 8.69 9.34 -31.15
C GLY A 4 9.12 9.32 -32.60
N TRP A 5 10.18 10.04 -32.92
CA TRP A 5 10.73 10.15 -34.29
C TRP A 5 11.11 8.82 -34.91
N ALA A 6 11.57 7.83 -34.12
CA ALA A 6 11.85 6.50 -34.68
C ALA A 6 10.56 5.80 -35.11
N TRP A 7 9.44 6.02 -34.40
CA TRP A 7 8.15 5.46 -34.81
C TRP A 7 7.57 6.14 -36.06
N GLU A 8 7.83 7.41 -36.23
CA GLU A 8 7.48 8.16 -37.45
C GLU A 8 8.33 7.71 -38.64
N ASN A 9 9.57 7.29 -38.40
CA ASN A 9 10.55 6.82 -39.38
C ASN A 9 10.81 5.32 -39.21
N LYS A 10 9.80 4.49 -39.37
CA LYS A 10 9.82 3.03 -39.10
C LYS A 10 10.97 2.28 -39.79
N TRP A 11 11.47 2.80 -40.90
CA TRP A 11 12.58 2.23 -41.66
C TRP A 11 13.92 2.18 -40.89
N ILE A 12 14.08 3.00 -39.85
CA ILE A 12 15.29 2.98 -38.99
C ILE A 12 15.21 1.97 -37.87
N ILE A 13 14.05 1.36 -37.62
CA ILE A 13 13.85 0.38 -36.56
C ILE A 13 14.20 -1.00 -37.16
N PRO A 14 15.33 -1.62 -36.75
CA PRO A 14 15.71 -2.89 -37.32
C PRO A 14 14.89 -4.06 -36.74
N ARG A 15 14.75 -5.11 -37.52
CA ARG A 15 14.24 -6.39 -37.01
C ARG A 15 15.24 -7.03 -36.07
N MET A 16 14.78 -7.64 -34.96
CA MET A 16 15.66 -8.19 -33.92
C MET A 16 16.54 -9.33 -34.44
N ASN A 17 16.03 -10.19 -35.32
CA ASN A 17 16.82 -11.26 -35.93
C ASN A 17 17.90 -10.75 -36.88
N ASP A 18 17.68 -9.60 -37.56
CA ASP A 18 18.65 -9.03 -38.47
C ASP A 18 19.85 -8.44 -37.74
N ILE A 19 19.61 -7.81 -36.55
CA ILE A 19 20.70 -7.21 -35.76
C ILE A 19 21.40 -8.19 -34.84
N LYS A 20 20.74 -9.29 -34.47
CA LYS A 20 21.26 -10.26 -33.48
C LYS A 20 22.68 -10.73 -33.82
N PRO A 21 23.05 -11.19 -35.00
CA PRO A 21 24.42 -11.65 -35.30
C PRO A 21 25.46 -10.55 -35.10
N TYR A 22 25.16 -9.33 -35.56
CA TYR A 22 26.08 -8.19 -35.43
C TYR A 22 26.21 -7.73 -33.98
N LEU A 23 25.11 -7.74 -33.21
CA LEU A 23 25.12 -7.43 -31.77
C LEU A 23 25.98 -8.42 -31.00
N ILE A 24 25.82 -9.72 -31.26
CA ILE A 24 26.63 -10.77 -30.62
C ILE A 24 28.11 -10.62 -30.97
N GLU A 25 28.43 -10.32 -32.25
CA GLU A 25 29.81 -10.12 -32.67
C GLU A 25 30.45 -8.90 -32.02
N ALA A 26 29.72 -7.80 -31.94
CA ALA A 26 30.16 -6.59 -31.24
C ALA A 26 30.44 -6.88 -29.74
N MET A 27 29.55 -7.60 -29.05
CA MET A 27 29.73 -7.98 -27.65
C MET A 27 30.93 -8.90 -27.44
N LYS A 28 31.18 -9.85 -28.35
CA LYS A 28 32.43 -10.67 -28.35
C LYS A 28 33.68 -9.79 -28.51
N GLY A 29 33.62 -8.82 -29.42
CA GLY A 29 34.69 -7.85 -29.62
C GLY A 29 34.99 -7.04 -28.37
N CYS A 30 33.96 -6.48 -27.74
CA CYS A 30 34.09 -5.74 -26.49
C CYS A 30 34.75 -6.61 -25.39
N LYS A 31 34.30 -7.85 -25.26
CA LYS A 31 34.88 -8.79 -24.29
C LYS A 31 36.37 -9.11 -24.58
N LYS A 32 36.69 -9.32 -25.85
CA LYS A 32 38.08 -9.60 -26.29
C LYS A 32 39.03 -8.45 -25.94
N TYR A 33 38.58 -7.22 -26.08
CA TYR A 33 39.39 -6.02 -25.85
C TYR A 33 39.18 -5.41 -24.46
N ASN A 34 38.49 -6.10 -23.56
CA ASN A 34 38.18 -5.65 -22.20
C ASN A 34 37.46 -4.26 -22.14
N ILE A 35 36.59 -4.03 -23.12
CA ILE A 35 35.77 -2.82 -23.18
C ILE A 35 34.49 -3.08 -22.38
N LYS A 36 34.18 -2.20 -21.43
CA LYS A 36 32.90 -2.25 -20.71
C LYS A 36 31.77 -1.86 -21.65
N PHE A 37 30.70 -2.63 -21.63
CA PHE A 37 29.52 -2.37 -22.43
C PHE A 37 28.27 -2.88 -21.73
N ASP A 38 27.16 -2.27 -22.05
CA ASP A 38 25.83 -2.70 -21.63
C ASP A 38 24.87 -2.59 -22.82
N VAL A 39 23.91 -3.48 -22.86
CA VAL A 39 22.79 -3.41 -23.80
C VAL A 39 21.67 -2.66 -23.14
N SER A 40 21.54 -1.38 -23.47
CA SER A 40 20.46 -0.54 -22.99
C SER A 40 19.13 -0.93 -23.66
N GLU A 41 18.04 -0.41 -23.12
CA GLU A 41 16.70 -0.63 -23.61
C GLU A 41 16.15 -2.06 -23.37
N ILE A 42 14.95 -2.31 -23.84
CA ILE A 42 14.28 -3.59 -23.64
C ILE A 42 14.68 -4.56 -24.75
N VAL A 43 15.74 -5.32 -24.49
CA VAL A 43 16.22 -6.38 -25.40
C VAL A 43 15.99 -7.75 -24.74
N PRO A 44 15.28 -8.68 -25.41
CA PRO A 44 14.99 -10.00 -24.87
C PRO A 44 16.25 -10.86 -24.70
N LEU A 45 16.30 -11.71 -23.66
CA LEU A 45 17.43 -12.58 -23.39
C LEU A 45 17.71 -13.60 -24.51
N CYS A 46 16.73 -13.96 -25.33
CA CYS A 46 16.92 -14.82 -26.49
C CYS A 46 17.70 -14.11 -27.63
N ILE A 47 17.80 -12.80 -27.61
CA ILE A 47 18.60 -12.01 -28.56
C ILE A 47 20.06 -11.90 -28.10
N VAL A 48 20.30 -11.69 -26.81
CA VAL A 48 21.63 -11.50 -26.22
C VAL A 48 22.20 -12.78 -25.58
N ASN A 49 21.84 -13.91 -26.11
CA ASN A 49 22.25 -15.22 -25.59
C ASN A 49 23.77 -15.34 -25.38
N GLY A 50 24.20 -15.66 -24.15
CA GLY A 50 25.61 -15.72 -23.72
C GLY A 50 26.18 -14.38 -23.20
N PHE A 51 25.38 -13.31 -23.20
CA PHE A 51 25.72 -11.96 -22.73
C PHE A 51 24.60 -11.35 -21.88
N GLU A 52 23.84 -12.18 -21.23
CA GLU A 52 22.62 -11.80 -20.48
C GLU A 52 22.93 -10.84 -19.33
N GLU A 53 24.15 -10.92 -18.77
CA GLU A 53 24.66 -10.03 -17.71
C GLU A 53 24.81 -8.58 -18.15
N HIS A 54 24.74 -8.31 -19.44
CA HIS A 54 24.83 -6.97 -20.01
C HIS A 54 23.47 -6.39 -20.41
N ALA A 55 22.37 -7.12 -20.24
CA ALA A 55 21.03 -6.64 -20.56
C ALA A 55 20.45 -5.83 -19.40
N ILE A 56 20.62 -4.49 -19.43
CA ILE A 56 20.25 -3.57 -18.33
C ILE A 56 18.80 -3.76 -17.88
N SER A 57 17.85 -3.84 -18.82
CA SER A 57 16.42 -4.02 -18.46
C SER A 57 16.16 -5.34 -17.75
N THR A 58 16.90 -6.39 -18.07
CA THR A 58 16.85 -7.67 -17.35
C THR A 58 17.52 -7.58 -15.98
N LEU A 59 18.64 -6.86 -15.86
CA LEU A 59 19.27 -6.59 -14.56
C LEU A 59 18.34 -5.83 -13.62
N PHE A 60 17.67 -4.80 -14.11
CA PHE A 60 16.64 -4.09 -13.36
C PHE A 60 15.51 -5.01 -12.93
N LYS A 61 15.08 -5.90 -13.80
CA LYS A 61 14.05 -6.88 -13.49
C LYS A 61 14.49 -7.82 -12.38
N ILE A 62 15.69 -8.37 -12.47
CA ILE A 62 16.22 -9.33 -11.50
C ILE A 62 16.46 -8.69 -10.12
N SER A 63 16.92 -7.44 -10.07
CA SER A 63 17.13 -6.72 -8.81
C SER A 63 15.83 -6.44 -8.04
N ASN A 64 14.68 -6.50 -8.72
CA ASN A 64 13.35 -6.26 -8.15
C ASN A 64 12.46 -7.51 -8.19
N LEU A 65 13.03 -8.70 -8.39
CA LEU A 65 12.28 -9.96 -8.35
C LEU A 65 11.92 -10.34 -6.93
N GLU A 66 10.64 -10.61 -6.71
CA GLU A 66 10.12 -11.26 -5.52
C GLU A 66 9.70 -12.71 -5.83
N ILE A 67 9.93 -13.59 -4.86
CA ILE A 67 9.46 -14.98 -4.95
C ILE A 67 8.06 -15.05 -4.33
N VAL A 68 7.14 -15.57 -5.11
CA VAL A 68 5.79 -15.85 -4.65
C VAL A 68 5.60 -17.36 -4.64
N ASP A 69 5.33 -17.90 -3.46
CA ASP A 69 4.90 -19.27 -3.31
C ASP A 69 3.40 -19.36 -3.60
N ASP A 70 3.03 -20.15 -4.59
CA ASP A 70 1.63 -20.50 -4.84
C ASP A 70 1.23 -21.63 -3.89
N TYR A 71 0.57 -21.25 -2.80
CA TYR A 71 0.13 -22.17 -1.75
C TYR A 71 -0.94 -23.17 -2.21
N LEU A 72 -1.62 -22.93 -3.34
CA LEU A 72 -2.65 -23.82 -3.85
C LEU A 72 -2.08 -24.93 -4.74
N THR A 73 -1.02 -24.66 -5.44
CA THR A 73 -0.42 -25.62 -6.38
C THR A 73 0.93 -26.16 -5.92
N GLY A 74 1.49 -25.65 -4.83
CA GLY A 74 2.83 -26.01 -4.34
C GLY A 74 3.96 -25.59 -5.28
N LYS A 75 3.67 -24.74 -6.27
CA LYS A 75 4.66 -24.26 -7.25
C LYS A 75 5.18 -22.88 -6.85
N ARG A 76 6.48 -22.70 -6.86
CA ARG A 76 7.12 -21.40 -6.75
C ARG A 76 7.08 -20.67 -8.06
N SER A 77 6.62 -19.43 -8.03
CA SER A 77 6.71 -18.50 -9.16
C SER A 77 7.53 -17.26 -8.77
N LEU A 78 8.23 -16.72 -9.77
CA LEU A 78 8.94 -15.46 -9.63
C LEU A 78 8.02 -14.37 -10.15
N ASN A 79 7.55 -13.50 -9.27
CA ASN A 79 6.75 -12.34 -9.67
C ASN A 79 7.61 -11.09 -9.78
N PHE A 80 7.26 -10.28 -10.74
CA PHE A 80 7.98 -9.09 -11.11
C PHE A 80 7.26 -7.82 -10.68
N VAL A 81 7.98 -6.98 -9.96
CA VAL A 81 7.46 -5.69 -9.48
C VAL A 81 8.32 -4.57 -10.05
N ASN A 82 7.96 -4.07 -11.23
CA ASN A 82 8.61 -2.86 -11.78
C ASN A 82 7.67 -2.12 -12.75
N PRO A 83 7.53 -0.78 -12.61
CA PRO A 83 6.81 0.08 -13.56
C PRO A 83 7.32 -0.01 -15.01
N ALA A 84 8.59 -0.36 -15.23
CA ALA A 84 9.13 -0.57 -16.59
C ALA A 84 8.48 -1.74 -17.33
N SER A 85 7.76 -2.64 -16.66
CA SER A 85 7.01 -3.73 -17.29
C SER A 85 5.90 -3.23 -18.22
N ASN A 86 5.42 -2.00 -18.03
CA ASN A 86 4.38 -1.41 -18.87
C ASN A 86 4.86 -1.08 -20.30
N TYR A 87 6.17 -1.04 -20.50
CA TYR A 87 6.80 -0.80 -21.80
C TYR A 87 7.34 -2.06 -22.47
N ALA A 88 7.10 -3.24 -21.89
CA ALA A 88 7.60 -4.50 -22.42
C ALA A 88 6.46 -5.50 -22.67
N ALA A 89 6.53 -6.21 -23.78
CA ALA A 89 5.61 -7.29 -24.14
C ALA A 89 6.31 -8.65 -24.13
N LYS A 90 5.50 -9.70 -24.06
CA LYS A 90 5.91 -11.10 -24.24
C LYS A 90 5.18 -11.67 -25.48
N ALA A 91 5.87 -12.50 -26.22
CA ALA A 91 5.23 -13.30 -27.27
C ALA A 91 4.50 -14.51 -26.64
N PRO A 92 3.45 -15.05 -27.29
CA PRO A 92 2.76 -16.23 -26.76
C PRO A 92 3.71 -17.40 -26.47
N GLN A 93 4.68 -17.65 -27.34
CA GLN A 93 5.69 -18.70 -27.17
C GLN A 93 6.65 -18.47 -25.99
N CYS A 94 6.73 -17.25 -25.43
CA CYS A 94 7.52 -17.00 -24.23
C CYS A 94 6.99 -17.74 -22.98
N GLN A 95 5.74 -18.21 -22.99
CA GLN A 95 5.19 -19.05 -21.91
C GLN A 95 5.97 -20.35 -21.75
N GLU A 96 6.54 -20.88 -22.84
CA GLU A 96 7.35 -22.10 -22.81
C GLU A 96 8.85 -21.83 -22.57
N CYS A 97 9.26 -20.58 -22.40
CA CYS A 97 10.66 -20.19 -22.24
C CYS A 97 11.09 -20.31 -20.77
N THR A 98 12.17 -21.06 -20.49
CA THR A 98 12.73 -21.20 -19.15
C THR A 98 13.21 -19.89 -18.54
N PHE A 99 13.52 -18.89 -19.36
CA PHE A 99 13.90 -17.53 -18.95
C PHE A 99 12.72 -16.56 -18.86
N ASN A 100 11.46 -17.02 -19.01
CA ASN A 100 10.32 -16.12 -19.08
C ASN A 100 10.18 -15.23 -17.84
N SER A 101 10.38 -15.79 -16.67
CA SER A 101 10.27 -15.07 -15.38
C SER A 101 11.32 -13.97 -15.22
N ILE A 102 12.53 -14.15 -15.73
CA ILE A 102 13.65 -13.21 -15.56
C ILE A 102 13.85 -12.26 -16.76
N CYS A 103 13.43 -12.63 -17.96
CA CYS A 103 13.58 -11.82 -19.15
C CYS A 103 12.65 -10.59 -19.12
N ALA A 104 13.13 -9.40 -19.47
CA ALA A 104 12.30 -8.20 -19.56
C ALA A 104 11.24 -8.26 -20.67
N GLY A 105 11.51 -8.97 -21.76
CA GLY A 105 10.65 -8.98 -22.94
C GLY A 105 11.14 -8.04 -24.04
N PHE A 106 10.23 -7.51 -24.83
CA PHE A 106 10.52 -6.62 -25.96
C PHE A 106 9.52 -5.46 -26.05
N TYR A 107 9.85 -4.41 -26.80
CA TYR A 107 8.94 -3.30 -27.03
C TYR A 107 7.68 -3.75 -27.80
N PRO A 108 6.46 -3.48 -27.31
CA PRO A 108 5.20 -3.91 -27.96
C PRO A 108 5.10 -3.55 -29.44
N ARG A 109 5.60 -2.38 -29.81
CA ARG A 109 5.58 -1.89 -31.20
C ARG A 109 6.45 -2.70 -32.17
N LEU A 110 7.42 -3.47 -31.70
CA LEU A 110 8.14 -4.43 -32.54
C LEU A 110 7.23 -5.54 -33.05
N LYS A 111 6.26 -5.96 -32.25
CA LYS A 111 5.23 -6.92 -32.68
C LYS A 111 4.35 -6.36 -33.82
N GLU A 112 4.05 -5.07 -33.73
CA GLU A 112 3.27 -4.40 -34.80
C GLU A 112 4.02 -4.32 -36.13
N LEU A 113 5.36 -4.16 -36.08
CA LEU A 113 6.20 -4.04 -37.26
C LEU A 113 6.60 -5.40 -37.88
N TYR A 114 6.95 -6.37 -37.03
CA TYR A 114 7.67 -7.58 -37.43
C TYR A 114 7.05 -8.88 -36.93
N GLY A 115 5.93 -8.82 -36.21
CA GLY A 115 5.36 -10.00 -35.56
C GLY A 115 6.16 -10.44 -34.32
N VAL A 116 6.08 -11.72 -33.99
CA VAL A 116 6.70 -12.30 -32.80
C VAL A 116 7.66 -13.44 -33.06
N ASP A 117 7.90 -13.79 -34.33
CA ASP A 117 8.69 -14.96 -34.73
C ASP A 117 10.17 -14.83 -34.41
N ASP A 118 10.65 -13.61 -34.18
CA ASP A 118 12.03 -13.32 -33.76
C ASP A 118 12.35 -13.80 -32.34
N PHE A 119 11.32 -14.04 -31.51
CA PHE A 119 11.50 -14.31 -30.09
C PHE A 119 11.41 -15.80 -29.79
N ILE A 120 12.53 -16.51 -30.03
CA ILE A 120 12.62 -17.96 -29.87
C ILE A 120 12.74 -18.33 -28.40
N PRO A 121 11.82 -19.16 -27.85
CA PRO A 121 11.87 -19.62 -26.47
C PRO A 121 13.18 -20.38 -26.18
N ARG A 122 13.83 -20.07 -25.09
CA ARG A 122 14.97 -20.81 -24.59
C ARG A 122 14.48 -21.98 -23.74
N LYS A 123 15.21 -23.10 -23.81
CA LYS A 123 14.91 -24.34 -23.07
C LYS A 123 16.07 -24.76 -22.14
N ASP A 124 17.19 -24.00 -22.13
CA ASP A 124 18.32 -24.22 -21.28
C ASP A 124 18.06 -23.79 -19.82
N ASP A 125 18.89 -24.26 -18.89
CA ASP A 125 18.78 -23.92 -17.47
C ASP A 125 19.12 -22.44 -17.22
N PRO A 126 18.25 -21.64 -16.59
CA PRO A 126 18.53 -20.25 -16.29
C PRO A 126 19.51 -20.04 -15.12
N LEU A 127 19.78 -21.06 -14.29
CA LEU A 127 20.63 -20.94 -13.10
C LEU A 127 22.05 -20.46 -13.36
N PRO A 128 22.78 -20.93 -14.41
CA PRO A 128 24.10 -20.41 -14.71
C PRO A 128 24.10 -18.91 -15.02
N VAL A 129 23.08 -18.44 -15.72
CA VAL A 129 22.89 -17.02 -16.06
C VAL A 129 22.57 -16.21 -14.80
N LEU A 130 21.66 -16.70 -13.96
CA LEU A 130 21.32 -16.05 -12.69
C LEU A 130 22.53 -15.91 -11.76
N LYS A 131 23.36 -16.94 -11.67
CA LYS A 131 24.64 -16.91 -10.92
C LYS A 131 25.58 -15.82 -11.41
N LYS A 132 25.62 -15.60 -12.71
CA LYS A 132 26.48 -14.63 -13.36
C LYS A 132 25.98 -13.20 -13.19
N ILE A 133 24.67 -13.00 -13.23
CA ILE A 133 24.01 -11.70 -13.12
C ILE A 133 23.93 -11.23 -11.66
N ASN A 134 23.64 -12.14 -10.74
CA ASN A 134 23.51 -11.84 -9.30
C ASN A 134 24.32 -12.87 -8.48
N PRO A 135 25.61 -12.62 -8.27
CA PRO A 135 26.47 -13.53 -7.49
C PRO A 135 26.14 -13.56 -6.00
N GLY A 136 25.19 -12.75 -5.53
CA GLY A 136 24.71 -12.76 -4.14
C GLY A 136 23.98 -14.06 -3.80
N LYS A 137 24.39 -14.71 -2.70
CA LYS A 137 23.97 -16.06 -2.28
C LYS A 137 22.44 -16.29 -2.21
N LYS A 138 21.63 -15.29 -1.86
CA LYS A 138 20.21 -15.50 -1.57
C LYS A 138 19.39 -16.10 -2.72
N MET A 139 19.61 -15.64 -3.95
CA MET A 139 18.82 -16.11 -5.10
C MET A 139 19.27 -17.51 -5.58
N ILE A 140 20.54 -17.86 -5.38
CA ILE A 140 21.12 -19.15 -5.79
C ILE A 140 20.69 -20.27 -4.85
N ASP A 141 20.67 -20.00 -3.55
CA ASP A 141 20.30 -20.97 -2.53
C ASP A 141 18.80 -21.32 -2.63
N MET A 142 17.97 -20.38 -3.07
CA MET A 142 16.53 -20.57 -3.28
C MET A 142 16.17 -21.55 -4.42
N PHE A 143 17.06 -21.78 -5.37
CA PHE A 143 16.88 -22.79 -6.42
C PHE A 143 17.49 -24.15 -6.09
N LYS A 144 18.31 -24.25 -5.04
CA LYS A 144 18.98 -25.50 -4.63
C LYS A 144 18.23 -26.30 -3.59
N ASP A 145 17.49 -25.65 -2.70
CA ASP A 145 16.87 -26.32 -1.58
C ASP A 145 15.40 -26.63 -1.89
N LYS A 146 15.09 -27.91 -2.06
CA LYS A 146 13.72 -28.42 -2.17
C LYS A 146 12.96 -28.41 -0.83
N GLU A 147 13.62 -28.09 0.27
CA GLU A 147 13.07 -28.02 1.61
C GLU A 147 13.50 -26.71 2.27
N ILE A 148 12.70 -25.66 2.11
CA ILE A 148 12.76 -24.53 3.02
C ILE A 148 11.58 -24.70 3.97
N GLU A 149 11.88 -24.93 5.26
CA GLU A 149 10.89 -24.81 6.31
C GLU A 149 10.23 -23.44 6.19
N THR A 150 8.96 -23.45 5.89
CA THR A 150 8.13 -22.27 5.82
C THR A 150 8.01 -21.69 7.22
N PHE A 151 8.80 -20.68 7.54
CA PHE A 151 8.44 -19.79 8.62
C PHE A 151 7.16 -19.09 8.20
N SER A 152 6.06 -19.47 8.83
CA SER A 152 4.76 -18.87 8.63
C SER A 152 4.80 -17.39 9.02
N HIS A 153 4.99 -16.53 8.02
CA HIS A 153 4.79 -15.09 8.16
C HIS A 153 3.29 -14.77 8.12
N GLU A 154 2.54 -15.26 9.09
CA GLU A 154 1.08 -15.03 9.14
C GLU A 154 0.66 -13.56 9.31
N ASN A 155 1.61 -12.60 9.42
CA ASN A 155 1.23 -11.23 9.76
C ASN A 155 1.98 -10.10 9.01
N ASN A 156 2.76 -10.36 7.98
CA ASN A 156 3.42 -9.33 7.16
C ASN A 156 3.20 -9.50 5.66
N ARG A 157 2.02 -9.96 5.26
CA ARG A 157 1.61 -9.91 3.85
C ARG A 157 1.45 -8.45 3.46
N GLU A 158 2.12 -8.05 2.40
CA GLU A 158 1.76 -6.85 1.64
C GLU A 158 0.36 -7.09 1.09
N GLN A 159 -0.64 -6.59 1.78
CA GLN A 159 -2.03 -6.73 1.34
C GLN A 159 -2.23 -5.86 0.12
N LYS A 160 -2.50 -6.46 -1.02
CA LYS A 160 -2.93 -5.72 -2.20
C LYS A 160 -4.40 -5.39 -2.04
N ILE A 161 -4.69 -4.12 -1.73
CA ILE A 161 -6.04 -3.63 -1.47
C ILE A 161 -6.48 -2.73 -2.61
N LEU A 162 -7.63 -3.00 -3.19
CA LEU A 162 -8.28 -2.13 -4.16
C LEU A 162 -9.39 -1.32 -3.51
N TYR A 163 -9.24 -0.01 -3.49
CA TYR A 163 -10.34 0.91 -3.19
C TYR A 163 -11.09 1.24 -4.49
N ILE A 164 -12.35 0.86 -4.59
CA ILE A 164 -13.20 1.16 -5.75
C ILE A 164 -14.19 2.24 -5.40
N SER A 165 -14.05 3.41 -6.01
CA SER A 165 -15.08 4.46 -6.01
C SER A 165 -15.98 4.27 -7.23
N MET A 166 -17.13 3.63 -7.02
CA MET A 166 -18.04 3.27 -8.12
C MET A 166 -18.97 4.41 -8.53
N ASP A 167 -19.21 5.37 -7.64
CA ASP A 167 -20.20 6.42 -7.85
C ASP A 167 -19.89 7.63 -6.94
N GLU A 168 -20.17 8.83 -7.40
CA GLU A 168 -20.07 10.05 -6.60
C GLU A 168 -21.35 10.38 -5.83
N ARG A 169 -22.47 9.73 -6.14
CA ARG A 169 -23.75 9.97 -5.48
C ARG A 169 -23.67 9.62 -4.00
N CYS A 170 -24.14 10.53 -3.19
CA CYS A 170 -24.23 10.35 -1.74
C CYS A 170 -25.45 11.09 -1.20
N ASN A 171 -26.14 10.50 -0.25
CA ASN A 171 -27.27 11.09 0.45
C ASN A 171 -26.86 11.91 1.69
N GLN A 172 -25.56 12.17 1.86
CA GLN A 172 -25.01 13.11 2.83
C GLN A 172 -24.14 14.15 2.13
N ASP A 173 -23.91 15.29 2.79
CA ASP A 173 -23.06 16.37 2.29
C ASP A 173 -22.01 16.78 3.33
N CYS A 174 -21.20 15.80 3.76
CA CYS A 174 -20.25 15.97 4.85
C CYS A 174 -19.30 17.15 4.62
N ALA A 175 -19.09 17.95 5.67
CA ALA A 175 -18.22 19.13 5.62
C ALA A 175 -16.74 18.81 5.30
N PHE A 176 -16.33 17.57 5.49
CA PHE A 176 -14.98 17.05 5.23
C PHE A 176 -14.92 16.10 4.01
N CYS A 177 -15.96 16.02 3.20
CA CYS A 177 -16.04 15.09 2.08
C CYS A 177 -14.98 15.38 1.00
N VAL A 178 -14.20 14.39 0.64
CA VAL A 178 -13.15 14.52 -0.39
C VAL A 178 -13.68 14.42 -1.82
N VAL A 179 -14.87 13.80 -2.00
CA VAL A 179 -15.49 13.56 -3.31
C VAL A 179 -16.32 14.75 -3.78
N LYS A 180 -16.81 15.58 -2.85
CA LYS A 180 -17.65 16.75 -3.11
C LYS A 180 -16.84 18.03 -3.23
N GLY A 181 -17.52 19.17 -3.28
CA GLY A 181 -16.90 20.47 -3.44
C GLY A 181 -16.21 20.59 -4.79
N GLU A 182 -14.94 20.94 -4.81
CA GLU A 182 -14.13 21.10 -6.03
C GLU A 182 -13.95 19.82 -6.83
N ASN A 183 -14.15 18.66 -6.22
CA ASN A 183 -14.00 17.35 -6.85
C ASN A 183 -15.29 16.79 -7.45
N LYS A 184 -16.43 17.49 -7.27
CA LYS A 184 -17.72 17.05 -7.82
C LYS A 184 -17.65 16.88 -9.34
N GLY A 185 -18.04 15.72 -9.83
CA GLY A 185 -18.04 15.36 -11.26
C GLY A 185 -16.69 14.86 -11.79
N LYS A 186 -15.62 14.88 -11.00
CA LYS A 186 -14.29 14.45 -11.47
C LYS A 186 -14.11 12.93 -11.52
N PHE A 187 -14.82 12.18 -10.66
CA PHE A 187 -14.65 10.72 -10.56
C PHE A 187 -15.66 9.95 -11.42
N GLY A 188 -16.81 10.56 -11.71
CA GLY A 188 -17.87 9.96 -12.51
C GLY A 188 -18.57 8.77 -11.84
N SER A 189 -19.35 8.05 -12.65
CA SER A 189 -20.04 6.83 -12.24
C SER A 189 -19.57 5.66 -13.11
N MET A 190 -19.36 4.53 -12.48
CA MET A 190 -18.94 3.28 -13.10
C MET A 190 -20.17 2.39 -13.31
N SER A 191 -20.34 1.80 -14.49
CA SER A 191 -21.37 0.79 -14.71
C SER A 191 -21.06 -0.50 -13.92
N LYS A 192 -22.04 -1.37 -13.82
CA LYS A 192 -21.85 -2.69 -13.20
C LYS A 192 -20.74 -3.50 -13.90
N ASP A 193 -20.71 -3.47 -15.22
CA ASP A 193 -19.75 -4.23 -16.01
C ASP A 193 -18.34 -3.65 -15.91
N GLU A 194 -18.20 -2.33 -15.90
CA GLU A 194 -16.91 -1.67 -15.63
C GLU A 194 -16.38 -2.01 -14.22
N ALA A 195 -17.27 -2.08 -13.20
CA ALA A 195 -16.89 -2.50 -11.85
C ALA A 195 -16.40 -3.95 -11.82
N LYS A 196 -17.14 -4.87 -12.47
CA LYS A 196 -16.74 -6.27 -12.59
C LYS A 196 -15.42 -6.45 -13.34
N GLU A 197 -15.22 -5.74 -14.43
CA GLU A 197 -13.97 -5.75 -15.20
C GLU A 197 -12.79 -5.25 -14.36
N THR A 198 -12.99 -4.17 -13.59
CA THR A 198 -11.99 -3.61 -12.68
C THR A 198 -11.60 -4.62 -11.59
N ILE A 199 -12.58 -5.28 -10.98
CA ILE A 199 -12.35 -6.33 -10.00
C ILE A 199 -11.54 -7.47 -10.62
N LYS A 200 -11.94 -7.93 -11.81
CA LYS A 200 -11.22 -9.02 -12.51
C LYS A 200 -9.76 -8.64 -12.77
N LYS A 201 -9.50 -7.46 -13.33
CA LYS A 201 -8.14 -6.96 -13.58
C LYS A 201 -7.31 -6.91 -12.30
N PHE A 202 -7.91 -6.48 -11.19
CA PHE A 202 -7.24 -6.44 -9.89
C PHE A 202 -6.90 -7.85 -9.37
N ILE A 203 -7.82 -8.80 -9.51
CA ILE A 203 -7.60 -10.20 -9.12
C ILE A 203 -6.52 -10.85 -10.01
N ASP A 204 -6.58 -10.62 -11.32
CA ASP A 204 -5.57 -11.11 -12.27
C ASP A 204 -4.16 -10.55 -11.96
N PHE A 205 -4.10 -9.37 -11.33
CA PHE A 205 -2.87 -8.76 -10.83
C PHE A 205 -2.40 -9.34 -9.47
N GLY A 206 -3.15 -10.28 -8.90
CA GLY A 206 -2.87 -10.87 -7.58
C GLY A 206 -3.43 -10.04 -6.42
N GLY A 207 -4.54 -9.33 -6.65
CA GLY A 207 -5.25 -8.58 -5.61
C GLY A 207 -5.92 -9.48 -4.59
N GLU A 208 -5.97 -9.03 -3.34
CA GLU A 208 -6.41 -9.84 -2.20
C GLU A 208 -7.61 -9.25 -1.46
N ASP A 209 -7.75 -7.93 -1.39
CA ASP A 209 -8.79 -7.25 -0.64
C ASP A 209 -9.45 -6.15 -1.46
N ILE A 210 -10.78 -6.03 -1.36
CA ILE A 210 -11.56 -4.98 -2.04
C ILE A 210 -12.25 -4.10 -1.01
N VAL A 211 -12.19 -2.80 -1.21
CA VAL A 211 -12.91 -1.80 -0.43
C VAL A 211 -13.82 -0.99 -1.35
N PHE A 212 -15.11 -1.17 -1.23
CA PHE A 212 -16.10 -0.34 -1.90
C PHE A 212 -16.27 0.99 -1.18
N THR A 213 -16.09 2.07 -1.92
CA THR A 213 -16.14 3.44 -1.43
C THR A 213 -16.68 4.40 -2.52
N GLY A 214 -16.48 5.68 -2.38
CA GLY A 214 -16.88 6.71 -3.34
C GLY A 214 -17.77 7.77 -2.70
N GLY A 215 -18.97 8.01 -3.24
CA GLY A 215 -20.04 8.69 -2.55
C GLY A 215 -20.60 7.83 -1.42
N GLU A 216 -21.76 7.23 -1.65
CA GLU A 216 -22.30 6.18 -0.76
C GLU A 216 -22.53 4.90 -1.57
N PRO A 217 -21.67 3.88 -1.39
CA PRO A 217 -21.75 2.64 -2.18
C PRO A 217 -23.10 1.93 -2.08
N THR A 218 -23.73 2.00 -0.90
CA THR A 218 -25.02 1.32 -0.65
C THR A 218 -26.20 1.96 -1.36
N LEU A 219 -26.04 3.14 -1.99
CA LEU A 219 -27.09 3.72 -2.84
C LEU A 219 -27.24 2.99 -4.19
N ARG A 220 -26.28 2.13 -4.54
CA ARG A 220 -26.33 1.31 -5.74
C ARG A 220 -27.21 0.09 -5.52
N ASP A 221 -28.19 -0.11 -6.41
CA ASP A 221 -29.08 -1.28 -6.35
C ASP A 221 -28.39 -2.56 -6.85
N ASP A 222 -27.36 -2.38 -7.70
CA ASP A 222 -26.57 -3.48 -8.27
C ASP A 222 -25.34 -3.89 -7.42
N LEU A 223 -25.12 -3.24 -6.26
CA LEU A 223 -24.01 -3.62 -5.35
C LEU A 223 -24.04 -5.09 -4.91
N PRO A 224 -25.20 -5.70 -4.59
CA PRO A 224 -25.24 -7.14 -4.27
C PRO A 224 -24.70 -8.02 -5.41
N GLU A 225 -25.06 -7.73 -6.66
CA GLU A 225 -24.57 -8.49 -7.82
C GLU A 225 -23.06 -8.33 -8.05
N ILE A 226 -22.51 -7.13 -7.73
CA ILE A 226 -21.07 -6.88 -7.81
C ILE A 226 -20.33 -7.65 -6.71
N ILE A 227 -20.88 -7.71 -5.49
CA ILE A 227 -20.34 -8.51 -4.38
C ILE A 227 -20.36 -10.00 -4.73
N GLU A 228 -21.48 -10.53 -5.21
CA GLU A 228 -21.59 -11.93 -5.63
C GLU A 228 -20.57 -12.28 -6.72
N TYR A 229 -20.33 -11.37 -7.66
CA TYR A 229 -19.29 -11.54 -8.67
C TYR A 229 -17.88 -11.55 -8.04
N ALA A 230 -17.58 -10.62 -7.13
CA ALA A 230 -16.28 -10.57 -6.47
C ALA A 230 -15.99 -11.82 -5.63
N GLU A 231 -17.01 -12.37 -4.98
CA GLU A 231 -16.88 -13.58 -4.15
C GLU A 231 -16.52 -14.85 -4.92
N GLN A 232 -16.70 -14.88 -6.24
CA GLN A 232 -16.31 -16.02 -7.06
C GLN A 232 -14.81 -16.30 -7.00
N PHE A 233 -14.00 -15.26 -6.79
CA PHE A 233 -12.54 -15.36 -6.79
C PHE A 233 -12.02 -15.88 -5.44
N ASN A 234 -11.39 -17.05 -5.44
CA ASN A 234 -10.86 -17.68 -4.23
C ASN A 234 -9.68 -16.92 -3.63
N THR A 235 -8.91 -16.21 -4.46
CA THR A 235 -7.78 -15.36 -4.06
C THR A 235 -8.21 -14.12 -3.29
N LEU A 236 -9.46 -13.70 -3.41
CA LEU A 236 -9.99 -12.58 -2.64
C LEU A 236 -10.24 -13.00 -1.19
N HIS A 237 -9.57 -12.33 -0.25
CA HIS A 237 -9.67 -12.62 1.19
C HIS A 237 -10.80 -11.85 1.85
N SER A 238 -10.95 -10.55 1.53
CA SER A 238 -12.00 -9.75 2.14
C SER A 238 -12.64 -8.74 1.19
N ILE A 239 -13.88 -8.41 1.52
CA ILE A 239 -14.66 -7.32 0.93
C ILE A 239 -15.05 -6.38 2.07
N SER A 240 -14.75 -5.10 1.95
CA SER A 240 -15.15 -4.07 2.91
C SER A 240 -16.02 -3.02 2.23
N ILE A 241 -17.06 -2.57 2.90
CA ILE A 241 -17.93 -1.50 2.43
C ILE A 241 -17.79 -0.31 3.37
N ILE A 242 -17.19 0.79 2.90
CA ILE A 242 -17.17 2.05 3.66
C ILE A 242 -18.51 2.75 3.39
N THR A 243 -19.31 2.91 4.44
CA THR A 243 -20.68 3.40 4.30
C THR A 243 -21.05 4.39 5.41
N ASN A 244 -21.96 5.33 5.10
CA ASN A 244 -22.63 6.15 6.11
C ASN A 244 -23.75 5.37 6.84
N GLY A 245 -24.07 4.17 6.38
CA GLY A 245 -24.97 3.22 7.03
C GLY A 245 -26.45 3.55 6.92
N THR A 246 -26.83 4.67 6.29
CA THR A 246 -28.24 5.12 6.27
C THR A 246 -29.16 4.15 5.51
N ARG A 247 -28.69 3.54 4.43
CA ARG A 247 -29.45 2.53 3.67
C ARG A 247 -29.42 1.14 4.34
N ILE A 248 -28.37 0.84 5.09
CA ILE A 248 -28.25 -0.38 5.90
C ILE A 248 -29.31 -0.44 7.01
N SER A 249 -29.91 0.71 7.38
CA SER A 249 -31.07 0.73 8.30
C SER A 249 -32.29 -0.01 7.72
N ASP A 250 -32.39 -0.15 6.40
CA ASP A 250 -33.34 -1.04 5.75
C ASP A 250 -32.84 -2.50 5.83
N GLY A 251 -33.49 -3.28 6.67
CA GLY A 251 -33.13 -4.68 6.88
C GLY A 251 -33.29 -5.57 5.63
N LYS A 252 -34.15 -5.20 4.68
CA LYS A 252 -34.32 -5.92 3.41
C LYS A 252 -33.07 -5.75 2.54
N TYR A 253 -32.61 -4.51 2.40
CA TYR A 253 -31.39 -4.23 1.63
C TYR A 253 -30.16 -4.87 2.25
N LEU A 254 -30.02 -4.82 3.58
CA LEU A 254 -28.93 -5.53 4.27
C LEU A 254 -29.00 -7.04 4.01
N SER A 255 -30.21 -7.66 4.02
CA SER A 255 -30.33 -9.09 3.72
C SER A 255 -29.86 -9.41 2.30
N MET A 256 -30.18 -8.59 1.30
CA MET A 256 -29.68 -8.78 -0.08
C MET A 256 -28.13 -8.76 -0.15
N LEU A 257 -27.48 -7.84 0.59
CA LEU A 257 -26.01 -7.81 0.65
C LEU A 257 -25.44 -9.06 1.32
N ILE A 258 -26.07 -9.54 2.38
CA ILE A 258 -25.65 -10.75 3.11
C ILE A 258 -25.85 -12.01 2.26
N ASP A 259 -26.95 -12.10 1.54
CA ASP A 259 -27.24 -13.22 0.65
C ASP A 259 -26.26 -13.31 -0.54
N ALA A 260 -25.70 -12.15 -0.95
CA ALA A 260 -24.64 -12.08 -1.95
C ALA A 260 -23.27 -12.51 -1.40
N ASP A 261 -23.05 -12.42 -0.08
CA ASP A 261 -21.80 -12.74 0.63
C ASP A 261 -21.77 -14.23 1.07
N LYS A 262 -21.81 -15.16 0.14
CA LYS A 262 -21.93 -16.60 0.39
C LYS A 262 -20.73 -17.20 1.13
N LYS A 263 -19.52 -16.63 0.91
CA LYS A 263 -18.27 -17.11 1.53
C LYS A 263 -17.89 -16.34 2.79
N ASN A 264 -18.77 -15.46 3.28
CA ASN A 264 -18.59 -14.65 4.49
C ASN A 264 -17.30 -13.80 4.48
N LYS A 265 -16.98 -13.20 3.34
CA LYS A 265 -15.82 -12.31 3.15
C LYS A 265 -16.12 -10.86 3.47
N MET A 266 -17.39 -10.46 3.45
CA MET A 266 -17.83 -9.08 3.58
C MET A 266 -17.80 -8.59 5.03
N GLY A 267 -17.40 -7.32 5.19
CA GLY A 267 -17.50 -6.53 6.40
C GLY A 267 -17.86 -5.08 6.10
N PHE A 268 -18.22 -4.35 7.13
CA PHE A 268 -18.65 -2.95 7.03
C PHE A 268 -17.72 -2.02 7.80
N CYS A 269 -17.44 -0.86 7.24
CA CYS A 269 -16.76 0.24 7.91
C CYS A 269 -17.71 1.44 7.94
N PHE A 270 -18.33 1.68 9.11
CA PHE A 270 -19.33 2.74 9.25
C PHE A 270 -18.67 4.08 9.53
N SER A 271 -19.03 5.09 8.76
CA SER A 271 -18.68 6.49 8.99
C SER A 271 -19.57 7.06 10.11
N LEU A 272 -19.07 7.03 11.35
CA LEU A 272 -19.75 7.61 12.51
C LEU A 272 -18.82 8.61 13.20
N HIS A 273 -19.16 9.90 13.17
CA HIS A 273 -18.24 10.98 13.55
C HIS A 273 -18.49 11.54 14.96
N SER A 274 -19.63 11.20 15.58
CA SER A 274 -19.97 11.53 16.95
C SER A 274 -21.08 10.62 17.47
N HIS A 275 -21.11 10.38 18.79
CA HIS A 275 -22.25 9.74 19.48
C HIS A 275 -23.37 10.76 19.77
N LYS A 276 -23.11 12.08 19.61
CA LYS A 276 -24.07 13.16 19.78
C LYS A 276 -24.71 13.45 18.42
N LYS A 277 -26.04 13.30 18.34
CA LYS A 277 -26.82 13.50 17.12
C LYS A 277 -26.52 14.85 16.45
N GLU A 278 -26.56 15.90 17.24
CA GLU A 278 -26.40 17.28 16.75
C GLU A 278 -25.03 17.49 16.09
N ILE A 279 -23.97 16.94 16.69
CA ILE A 279 -22.60 17.00 16.15
C ILE A 279 -22.47 16.13 14.90
N SER A 280 -23.02 14.90 14.93
CA SER A 280 -22.99 13.99 13.78
C SER A 280 -23.68 14.60 12.56
N GLU A 281 -24.90 15.14 12.74
CA GLU A 281 -25.68 15.75 11.66
C GLU A 281 -25.10 17.10 11.20
N LEU A 282 -24.46 17.87 12.08
CA LEU A 282 -23.69 19.06 11.71
C LEU A 282 -22.52 18.69 10.78
N LEU A 283 -21.75 17.66 11.13
CA LEU A 283 -20.57 17.25 10.38
C LEU A 283 -20.92 16.59 9.04
N THR A 284 -22.03 15.83 8.99
CA THR A 284 -22.54 15.24 7.75
C THR A 284 -23.41 16.20 6.94
N ASN A 285 -23.66 17.40 7.46
CA ASN A 285 -24.53 18.44 6.88
C ASN A 285 -25.90 17.88 6.40
N THR A 286 -26.44 16.90 7.14
CA THR A 286 -27.66 16.20 6.72
C THR A 286 -28.47 15.74 7.94
N LYS A 287 -29.67 16.33 8.11
CA LYS A 287 -30.56 16.00 9.22
C LYS A 287 -31.22 14.64 9.07
N GLY A 288 -31.52 13.99 10.19
CA GLY A 288 -32.23 12.69 10.26
C GLY A 288 -31.36 11.46 9.90
N THR A 289 -30.07 11.65 9.62
CA THR A 289 -29.19 10.56 9.23
C THR A 289 -28.59 9.81 10.43
N PHE A 290 -28.35 10.49 11.54
CA PHE A 290 -27.76 9.86 12.73
C PHE A 290 -28.52 8.62 13.19
N LYS A 291 -29.85 8.74 13.37
CA LYS A 291 -30.70 7.61 13.79
C LYS A 291 -30.62 6.43 12.80
N LYS A 292 -30.58 6.72 11.50
CA LYS A 292 -30.47 5.69 10.45
C LYS A 292 -29.10 4.99 10.51
N THR A 293 -28.01 5.77 10.66
CA THR A 293 -26.66 5.20 10.80
C THR A 293 -26.58 4.27 12.02
N ILE A 294 -27.10 4.71 13.17
CA ILE A 294 -27.15 3.87 14.39
C ILE A 294 -27.98 2.59 14.16
N SER A 295 -29.15 2.71 13.53
CA SER A 295 -29.97 1.54 13.19
C SER A 295 -29.25 0.59 12.21
N GLY A 296 -28.49 1.14 11.26
CA GLY A 296 -27.65 0.34 10.36
C GLY A 296 -26.58 -0.45 11.10
N ILE A 297 -25.88 0.18 12.06
CA ILE A 297 -24.90 -0.49 12.93
C ILE A 297 -25.55 -1.63 13.69
N GLU A 298 -26.68 -1.37 14.35
CA GLU A 298 -27.42 -2.39 15.11
C GLU A 298 -27.93 -3.54 14.24
N ASN A 299 -28.31 -3.25 12.99
CA ASN A 299 -28.71 -4.28 12.03
C ASN A 299 -27.53 -5.21 11.67
N VAL A 300 -26.34 -4.65 11.41
CA VAL A 300 -25.15 -5.42 11.06
C VAL A 300 -24.68 -6.28 12.24
N ILE A 301 -24.68 -5.74 13.46
CA ILE A 301 -24.37 -6.48 14.69
C ILE A 301 -25.33 -7.66 14.87
N ARG A 302 -26.64 -7.43 14.75
CA ARG A 302 -27.65 -8.52 14.84
C ARG A 302 -27.45 -9.63 13.81
N LYS A 303 -26.85 -9.34 12.68
CA LYS A 303 -26.52 -10.30 11.62
C LYS A 303 -25.14 -10.95 11.81
N GLY A 304 -24.40 -10.63 12.87
CA GLY A 304 -23.08 -11.21 13.18
C GLY A 304 -22.00 -10.90 12.15
N LYS A 305 -22.14 -9.80 11.37
CA LYS A 305 -21.15 -9.41 10.37
C LYS A 305 -20.05 -8.54 10.96
N ARG A 306 -18.85 -8.62 10.39
CA ARG A 306 -17.70 -7.80 10.79
C ARG A 306 -18.01 -6.32 10.61
N LEU A 307 -17.63 -5.54 11.60
CA LEU A 307 -17.94 -4.11 11.66
C LEU A 307 -16.79 -3.34 12.27
N SER A 308 -16.42 -2.23 11.63
CA SER A 308 -15.48 -1.23 12.15
C SER A 308 -16.08 0.17 12.07
N ILE A 309 -15.50 1.12 12.80
CA ILE A 309 -15.90 2.52 12.79
C ILE A 309 -14.81 3.38 12.16
N TYR A 310 -15.21 4.30 11.30
CA TYR A 310 -14.35 5.35 10.73
C TYR A 310 -14.79 6.71 11.27
N GLN A 311 -13.91 7.41 11.98
CA GLN A 311 -14.18 8.73 12.55
C GLN A 311 -13.23 9.79 12.01
N VAL A 312 -13.77 10.81 11.37
CA VAL A 312 -13.01 12.03 11.04
C VAL A 312 -13.01 12.94 12.26
N ILE A 313 -11.81 13.27 12.75
CA ILE A 313 -11.62 14.16 13.91
C ILE A 313 -11.61 15.61 13.43
N THR A 314 -12.49 16.40 13.98
CA THR A 314 -12.69 17.81 13.62
C THR A 314 -12.69 18.72 14.85
N SER A 315 -12.74 20.03 14.64
CA SER A 315 -12.89 21.03 15.71
C SER A 315 -14.16 20.84 16.53
N LYS A 316 -15.17 20.10 16.02
CA LYS A 316 -16.47 19.93 16.67
C LYS A 316 -16.58 18.68 17.53
N ASN A 317 -15.73 17.66 17.27
CA ASN A 317 -15.81 16.38 17.97
C ASN A 317 -14.52 15.96 18.72
N TYR A 318 -13.40 16.68 18.56
CA TYR A 318 -12.11 16.26 19.14
C TYR A 318 -12.09 16.19 20.67
N LYS A 319 -12.91 17.02 21.35
CA LYS A 319 -13.01 17.00 22.81
C LYS A 319 -13.74 15.76 23.32
N ASP A 320 -14.63 15.21 22.51
CA ASP A 320 -15.51 14.10 22.85
C ASP A 320 -14.96 12.73 22.42
N LEU A 321 -13.71 12.65 21.97
CA LEU A 321 -13.12 11.39 21.45
C LEU A 321 -13.17 10.25 22.47
N LEU A 322 -12.86 10.54 23.74
CA LEU A 322 -12.92 9.53 24.79
C LEU A 322 -14.37 9.11 25.07
N GLU A 323 -15.28 10.08 25.25
CA GLU A 323 -16.70 9.83 25.50
C GLU A 323 -17.36 9.03 24.36
N PHE A 324 -16.96 9.32 23.12
CA PHE A 324 -17.37 8.53 21.94
C PHE A 324 -16.85 7.09 22.01
N SER A 325 -15.60 6.90 22.39
CA SER A 325 -15.00 5.56 22.50
C SER A 325 -15.62 4.76 23.66
N GLU A 326 -15.90 5.39 24.80
CA GLU A 326 -16.63 4.80 25.93
C GLU A 326 -18.07 4.42 25.53
N PHE A 327 -18.74 5.28 24.76
CA PHE A 327 -20.08 5.00 24.20
C PHE A 327 -20.05 3.74 23.32
N LEU A 328 -19.07 3.63 22.42
CA LEU A 328 -18.92 2.43 21.56
C LEU A 328 -18.67 1.20 22.41
N ASN A 329 -17.72 1.24 23.33
CA ASN A 329 -17.35 0.11 24.16
C ASN A 329 -18.49 -0.39 25.05
N LYS A 330 -19.32 0.52 25.56
CA LYS A 330 -20.46 0.21 26.42
C LYS A 330 -21.65 -0.31 25.63
N LYS A 331 -21.98 0.35 24.51
CA LYS A 331 -23.21 0.06 23.75
C LYS A 331 -23.02 -1.03 22.69
N TYR A 332 -21.84 -1.12 22.12
CA TYR A 332 -21.51 -2.02 21.00
C TYR A 332 -20.18 -2.73 21.26
N PRO A 333 -20.10 -3.59 22.28
CA PRO A 333 -18.84 -4.26 22.66
C PRO A 333 -18.27 -5.17 21.57
N GLU A 334 -19.06 -5.53 20.56
CA GLU A 334 -18.64 -6.30 19.39
C GLU A 334 -17.72 -5.48 18.47
N ILE A 335 -17.81 -4.15 18.51
CA ILE A 335 -16.96 -3.26 17.72
C ILE A 335 -15.62 -3.10 18.44
N LYS A 336 -14.57 -3.69 17.87
CA LYS A 336 -13.20 -3.60 18.39
C LYS A 336 -12.19 -3.04 17.38
N ASP A 337 -12.68 -2.50 16.26
CA ASP A 337 -11.83 -1.86 15.24
C ASP A 337 -12.33 -0.43 14.98
N ILE A 338 -11.42 0.54 15.15
CA ILE A 338 -11.70 1.96 14.91
C ILE A 338 -10.58 2.61 14.11
N THR A 339 -10.97 3.39 13.10
CA THR A 339 -10.05 4.19 12.30
C THR A 339 -10.29 5.67 12.56
N PHE A 340 -9.25 6.39 12.97
CA PHE A 340 -9.26 7.84 13.06
C PHE A 340 -8.65 8.48 11.81
N ALA A 341 -9.23 9.57 11.37
CA ALA A 341 -8.70 10.40 10.29
C ALA A 341 -8.71 11.88 10.66
N TYR A 342 -7.71 12.62 10.24
CA TYR A 342 -7.76 14.08 10.20
C TYR A 342 -8.38 14.54 8.88
N PRO A 343 -9.06 15.70 8.81
CA PRO A 343 -9.63 16.17 7.55
C PRO A 343 -8.57 16.26 6.45
N PHE A 344 -8.82 15.54 5.38
CA PHE A 344 -7.95 15.52 4.22
C PHE A 344 -8.24 16.73 3.33
N PRO A 345 -7.25 17.58 2.98
CA PRO A 345 -7.51 18.88 2.36
C PRO A 345 -7.87 18.77 0.87
N GLN A 346 -9.00 18.13 0.59
CA GLN A 346 -9.63 18.04 -0.72
C GLN A 346 -11.14 18.15 -0.62
N GLY A 347 -11.80 18.47 -1.71
CA GLY A 347 -13.23 18.56 -1.80
C GLY A 347 -13.80 19.58 -0.81
N ASN A 348 -14.87 19.21 -0.10
CA ASN A 348 -15.48 20.07 0.92
C ASN A 348 -14.51 20.43 2.05
N ALA A 349 -13.56 19.53 2.42
CA ALA A 349 -12.60 19.82 3.46
C ALA A 349 -11.67 20.99 3.09
N LEU A 350 -11.35 21.19 1.82
CA LEU A 350 -10.56 22.34 1.39
C LEU A 350 -11.31 23.67 1.57
N LEU A 351 -12.64 23.63 1.45
CA LEU A 351 -13.51 24.80 1.52
C LEU A 351 -13.95 25.16 2.95
N ASN A 352 -13.84 24.22 3.91
CA ASN A 352 -14.37 24.36 5.26
C ASN A 352 -13.25 24.47 6.31
N ASP A 353 -12.65 25.66 6.45
CA ASP A 353 -11.56 25.87 7.42
C ASP A 353 -11.97 25.57 8.86
N TRP A 354 -13.24 25.75 9.19
CA TRP A 354 -13.79 25.54 10.54
C TRP A 354 -13.72 24.08 11.04
N ILE A 355 -13.55 23.09 10.16
CA ILE A 355 -13.46 21.69 10.58
C ILE A 355 -12.09 21.33 11.16
N TYR A 356 -11.05 22.10 10.83
CA TYR A 356 -9.70 21.79 11.27
C TYR A 356 -9.50 22.12 12.75
N VAL A 357 -8.70 21.34 13.42
CA VAL A 357 -8.35 21.52 14.84
C VAL A 357 -6.82 21.59 15.00
N LYS A 358 -6.37 22.52 15.85
CA LYS A 358 -4.93 22.62 16.18
C LYS A 358 -4.44 21.32 16.82
N LEU A 359 -3.32 20.78 16.35
CA LEU A 359 -2.72 19.55 16.88
C LEU A 359 -2.35 19.70 18.36
N GLY A 360 -1.87 20.87 18.77
CA GLY A 360 -1.60 21.15 20.18
C GLY A 360 -2.85 21.00 21.07
N SER A 361 -4.02 21.46 20.58
CA SER A 361 -5.30 21.32 21.28
C SER A 361 -5.86 19.89 21.21
N LEU A 362 -5.69 19.20 20.08
CA LEU A 362 -6.17 17.83 19.88
C LEU A 362 -5.41 16.80 20.72
N LYS A 363 -4.09 16.94 20.80
CA LYS A 363 -3.15 15.96 21.35
C LYS A 363 -3.54 15.40 22.71
N PRO A 364 -3.92 16.21 23.74
CA PRO A 364 -4.30 15.68 25.05
C PRO A 364 -5.50 14.72 24.97
N TYR A 365 -6.51 15.08 24.19
CA TYR A 365 -7.73 14.28 24.03
C TYR A 365 -7.45 12.99 23.26
N LEU A 366 -6.73 13.09 22.17
CA LEU A 366 -6.38 11.93 21.35
C LEU A 366 -5.53 10.92 22.14
N LEU A 367 -4.50 11.37 22.86
CA LEU A 367 -3.65 10.48 23.66
C LEU A 367 -4.43 9.80 24.79
N LYS A 368 -5.37 10.50 25.45
CA LYS A 368 -6.24 9.92 26.46
C LYS A 368 -7.13 8.83 25.87
N THR A 369 -7.68 9.10 24.69
CA THR A 369 -8.52 8.15 23.96
C THR A 369 -7.73 6.93 23.50
N LEU A 370 -6.53 7.11 22.93
CA LEU A 370 -5.69 5.99 22.48
C LEU A 370 -5.32 5.06 23.64
N LYS A 371 -5.01 5.61 24.82
CA LYS A 371 -4.75 4.80 26.04
C LYS A 371 -5.96 4.00 26.49
N PHE A 372 -7.15 4.60 26.44
CA PHE A 372 -8.40 3.89 26.75
C PHE A 372 -8.63 2.75 25.77
N LEU A 373 -8.54 3.03 24.47
CA LEU A 373 -8.77 2.03 23.43
C LEU A 373 -7.75 0.87 23.48
N GLU A 374 -6.49 1.16 23.80
CA GLU A 374 -5.47 0.13 24.03
C GLU A 374 -5.83 -0.76 25.22
N LYS A 375 -6.24 -0.16 26.35
CA LYS A 375 -6.70 -0.89 27.54
C LYS A 375 -7.89 -1.80 27.26
N GLU A 376 -8.84 -1.33 26.44
CA GLU A 376 -10.05 -2.05 26.05
C GLU A 376 -9.84 -3.00 24.83
N ASN A 377 -8.59 -3.25 24.42
CA ASN A 377 -8.19 -4.14 23.33
C ASN A 377 -8.79 -3.78 21.96
N TYR A 378 -8.90 -2.48 21.67
CA TYR A 378 -9.29 -2.04 20.34
C TYR A 378 -8.11 -2.11 19.37
N LYS A 379 -8.38 -2.57 18.15
CA LYS A 379 -7.52 -2.32 17.01
C LYS A 379 -7.74 -0.87 16.53
N VAL A 380 -6.74 -0.04 16.73
CA VAL A 380 -6.80 1.38 16.33
C VAL A 380 -5.94 1.60 15.10
N ASN A 381 -6.56 2.17 14.07
CA ASN A 381 -5.90 2.55 12.84
C ASN A 381 -5.93 4.07 12.66
N ILE A 382 -4.93 4.61 11.95
CA ILE A 382 -4.94 5.99 11.46
C ILE A 382 -5.04 5.92 9.94
N ALA A 383 -6.05 6.58 9.37
CA ALA A 383 -6.27 6.57 7.94
C ALA A 383 -5.10 7.18 7.16
N ALA A 384 -4.67 6.53 6.10
CA ALA A 384 -3.53 7.00 5.29
C ALA A 384 -3.77 8.39 4.70
N CYS A 385 -4.97 8.65 4.16
CA CYS A 385 -5.35 9.97 3.63
C CYS A 385 -5.64 11.01 4.73
N GLY A 386 -6.00 10.59 5.95
CA GLY A 386 -6.22 11.48 7.10
C GLY A 386 -5.10 11.37 8.16
N GLN A 387 -3.87 11.10 7.74
CA GLN A 387 -2.74 10.82 8.59
C GLN A 387 -2.32 12.02 9.45
N PHE A 388 -2.04 11.74 10.72
CA PHE A 388 -1.37 12.69 11.62
C PHE A 388 0.16 12.67 11.42
N PRO A 389 0.88 13.76 11.75
CA PRO A 389 2.32 13.69 11.87
C PRO A 389 2.67 12.79 13.08
N ILE A 390 3.74 12.00 12.96
CA ILE A 390 4.13 11.01 14.00
C ILE A 390 4.22 11.65 15.40
N CYS A 391 4.71 12.88 15.48
CA CYS A 391 4.84 13.60 16.74
C CYS A 391 3.51 14.04 17.39
N ALA A 392 2.38 13.87 16.70
CA ALA A 392 1.07 14.18 17.29
C ALA A 392 0.62 13.12 18.30
N ILE A 393 1.11 11.90 18.20
CA ILE A 393 0.70 10.77 19.05
C ILE A 393 1.90 10.07 19.73
N PRO A 394 2.68 10.77 20.54
CA PRO A 394 3.85 10.20 21.19
C PRO A 394 3.47 9.03 22.11
N GLY A 395 4.16 7.91 21.92
CA GLY A 395 3.88 6.62 22.58
C GLY A 395 2.94 5.71 21.79
N PHE A 396 2.44 6.18 20.62
CA PHE A 396 1.60 5.43 19.68
C PHE A 396 2.08 5.62 18.24
N GLU A 397 3.38 5.87 18.07
CA GLU A 397 3.99 6.19 16.79
C GLU A 397 3.73 5.11 15.73
N GLU A 398 3.63 3.85 16.16
CA GLU A 398 3.33 2.70 15.30
C GLU A 398 1.96 2.80 14.60
N LYS A 399 1.00 3.49 15.20
CA LYS A 399 -0.33 3.68 14.59
C LYS A 399 -0.28 4.55 13.34
N VAL A 400 0.71 5.44 13.24
CA VAL A 400 0.93 6.32 12.07
C VAL A 400 1.95 5.71 11.12
N LEU A 401 2.85 4.87 11.61
CA LEU A 401 3.98 4.35 10.84
C LEU A 401 3.59 3.23 9.89
N ASN A 402 2.52 2.49 10.20
CA ASN A 402 2.00 1.44 9.33
C ASN A 402 1.83 1.86 7.85
N PRO A 403 1.29 3.04 7.53
CA PRO A 403 1.22 3.51 6.14
C PRO A 403 2.58 3.87 5.52
N LEU A 404 3.60 4.18 6.35
CA LEU A 404 4.93 4.53 5.86
C LEU A 404 5.75 3.31 5.44
N PHE A 405 5.38 2.15 5.96
CA PHE A 405 5.95 0.85 5.58
C PHE A 405 5.08 0.11 4.55
N GLN A 406 3.96 0.69 4.16
CA GLN A 406 3.30 0.24 2.95
C GLN A 406 4.30 0.45 1.82
N SER A 407 4.81 -0.65 1.30
CA SER A 407 5.75 -0.66 0.19
C SER A 407 5.22 0.18 -0.96
N GLU A 408 6.12 0.56 -1.83
CA GLU A 408 5.79 1.17 -3.14
C GLU A 408 4.77 0.35 -3.95
N GLU A 409 4.40 -0.81 -3.48
CA GLU A 409 3.62 -1.87 -4.09
C GLU A 409 2.19 -2.03 -3.54
N ASN A 410 1.84 -1.35 -2.45
CA ASN A 410 0.45 -1.35 -2.01
C ASN A 410 -0.39 -0.54 -2.99
N ILE A 411 -1.04 -1.25 -3.89
CA ILE A 411 -1.98 -0.68 -4.83
C ILE A 411 -3.26 -0.33 -4.08
N SER A 412 -3.29 0.87 -3.53
CA SER A 412 -4.52 1.48 -3.08
C SER A 412 -4.96 2.47 -4.16
N GLY A 413 -5.77 1.99 -5.09
CA GLY A 413 -6.34 2.84 -6.12
C GLY A 413 -7.78 3.20 -5.80
N VAL A 414 -8.11 4.48 -5.66
CA VAL A 414 -9.50 4.93 -5.77
C VAL A 414 -9.75 5.12 -7.27
N ILE A 415 -10.50 4.20 -7.86
CA ILE A 415 -10.77 4.25 -9.28
C ILE A 415 -12.17 4.80 -9.49
N GLY A 416 -12.23 6.03 -10.00
CA GLY A 416 -13.29 6.46 -10.86
C GLY A 416 -13.00 5.97 -12.29
N LYS A 417 -13.41 6.68 -13.33
CA LYS A 417 -13.15 6.33 -14.74
C LYS A 417 -11.67 6.34 -15.17
N LYS A 418 -10.73 6.60 -14.28
CA LYS A 418 -9.30 6.61 -14.59
C LYS A 418 -8.70 5.21 -14.49
N SER A 419 -7.75 4.90 -15.36
CA SER A 419 -7.11 3.61 -15.39
C SER A 419 -6.31 3.36 -14.10
N PHE A 420 -6.26 2.12 -13.68
CA PHE A 420 -5.52 1.61 -12.52
C PHE A 420 -4.07 2.15 -12.43
N HIS A 421 -3.39 2.34 -13.57
CA HIS A 421 -2.02 2.83 -13.66
C HIS A 421 -1.85 4.35 -13.48
N GLU A 422 -2.85 5.14 -13.85
CA GLU A 422 -2.78 6.62 -13.71
C GLU A 422 -2.85 7.08 -12.24
N PHE A 423 -3.40 6.23 -11.36
CA PHE A 423 -3.57 6.56 -9.95
C PHE A 423 -2.32 6.28 -9.10
N GLU A 424 -1.54 5.26 -9.43
CA GLU A 424 -0.36 4.83 -8.68
C GLU A 424 0.78 5.87 -8.76
N MET A 425 0.99 6.50 -9.91
CA MET A 425 1.98 7.57 -10.07
C MET A 425 1.57 8.88 -9.39
N ALA A 426 0.28 9.19 -9.39
CA ALA A 426 -0.24 10.42 -8.77
C ALA A 426 -0.11 10.42 -7.23
N SER A 427 -0.01 9.27 -6.59
CA SER A 427 -0.07 9.18 -5.12
C SER A 427 1.19 9.66 -4.42
N LYS A 428 2.39 9.36 -4.92
CA LYS A 428 3.68 9.75 -4.30
C LYS A 428 4.04 11.21 -4.56
N GLU A 429 4.01 11.63 -5.81
CA GLU A 429 4.28 13.03 -6.19
C GLU A 429 3.23 13.95 -5.57
N TRP A 430 1.98 13.53 -5.58
CA TRP A 430 0.87 14.27 -5.02
C TRP A 430 1.01 14.45 -3.50
N ILE A 431 1.31 13.39 -2.73
CA ILE A 431 1.54 13.48 -1.28
C ILE A 431 2.68 14.45 -0.97
N ASN A 432 3.78 14.39 -1.73
CA ASN A 432 4.93 15.26 -1.53
C ASN A 432 4.63 16.74 -1.82
N GLN A 433 3.71 17.05 -2.75
CA GLN A 433 3.29 18.42 -3.05
C GLN A 433 2.45 19.06 -1.94
N TYR A 434 1.69 18.26 -1.19
CA TYR A 434 0.72 18.75 -0.21
C TYR A 434 1.15 18.61 1.25
N LYS A 435 2.31 18.02 1.53
CA LYS A 435 2.86 17.90 2.89
C LYS A 435 4.15 18.68 3.06
N ASN A 436 4.28 19.33 4.21
CA ASN A 436 5.45 20.12 4.58
C ASN A 436 6.02 19.69 5.95
N LYS A 437 7.30 19.96 6.13
CA LYS A 437 8.03 19.78 7.38
C LYS A 437 8.61 21.13 7.84
N SER A 438 8.64 21.38 9.15
CA SER A 438 9.34 22.53 9.69
C SER A 438 10.87 22.36 9.60
N LYS A 439 11.61 23.46 9.72
CA LYS A 439 13.09 23.41 9.82
C LYS A 439 13.53 22.54 11.01
N GLU A 440 12.78 22.56 12.10
CA GLU A 440 13.06 21.78 13.31
C GLU A 440 12.89 20.27 13.10
N CYS A 441 12.08 19.83 12.12
CA CYS A 441 11.93 18.41 11.80
C CYS A 441 13.25 17.74 11.39
N LYS A 442 14.26 18.50 10.96
CA LYS A 442 15.61 17.97 10.70
C LYS A 442 16.27 17.36 11.93
N LYS A 443 15.89 17.83 13.14
CA LYS A 443 16.38 17.32 14.43
C LYS A 443 15.57 16.12 14.95
N CYS A 444 14.51 15.74 14.25
CA CYS A 444 13.64 14.64 14.66
C CYS A 444 14.26 13.30 14.28
N ILE A 445 14.36 12.38 15.25
CA ILE A 445 14.89 11.02 15.01
C ILE A 445 14.03 10.20 14.05
N LEU A 446 12.73 10.56 13.91
CA LEU A 446 11.79 9.92 13.00
C LEU A 446 11.59 10.72 11.69
N ASN A 447 12.47 11.70 11.39
CA ASN A 447 12.29 12.58 10.24
C ASN A 447 12.20 11.82 8.90
N LYS A 448 12.99 10.75 8.73
CA LYS A 448 12.99 9.96 7.49
C LYS A 448 11.71 9.13 7.29
N TYR A 449 11.05 8.75 8.38
CA TYR A 449 9.78 8.02 8.34
C TYR A 449 8.57 8.94 8.25
N CYS A 450 8.68 10.19 8.70
CA CYS A 450 7.58 11.11 8.72
C CYS A 450 7.51 11.89 7.40
N GLN A 451 6.36 11.89 6.76
CA GLN A 451 6.12 12.69 5.55
C GLN A 451 5.87 14.18 5.86
N GLY A 452 5.77 14.57 7.14
CA GLY A 452 5.33 15.91 7.53
C GLY A 452 3.81 15.99 7.69
N PHE A 453 3.25 17.19 7.49
CA PHE A 453 1.82 17.40 7.62
C PHE A 453 1.25 18.28 6.50
N TRP A 454 -0.06 18.28 6.38
CA TRP A 454 -0.78 18.92 5.28
C TRP A 454 -0.50 20.42 5.20
N LYS A 455 -0.22 20.93 4.01
CA LYS A 455 0.01 22.35 3.75
C LYS A 455 -1.17 23.21 4.25
N LYS A 456 -2.42 22.79 3.97
CA LYS A 456 -3.62 23.46 4.47
C LYS A 456 -3.62 23.67 5.99
N TYR A 457 -3.17 22.66 6.75
CA TYR A 457 -3.02 22.82 8.20
C TYR A 457 -2.00 23.88 8.56
N ILE A 458 -0.85 23.86 7.87
CA ILE A 458 0.26 24.77 8.12
C ILE A 458 -0.13 26.21 7.75
N ASP A 459 -0.90 26.39 6.68
CA ASP A 459 -1.43 27.68 6.26
C ASP A 459 -2.42 28.27 7.30
N LEU A 460 -3.21 27.40 7.97
CA LEU A 460 -4.16 27.82 9.00
C LEU A 460 -3.53 28.07 10.38
N PHE A 461 -2.54 27.26 10.78
CA PHE A 461 -2.08 27.17 12.15
C PHE A 461 -0.55 27.20 12.30
N GLY A 462 0.19 27.36 11.22
CA GLY A 462 1.65 27.18 11.23
C GLY A 462 2.02 25.75 11.64
N PHE A 463 3.11 25.63 12.39
CA PHE A 463 3.59 24.34 12.91
C PHE A 463 3.12 24.06 14.35
N ASP A 464 1.98 24.62 14.77
CA ASP A 464 1.42 24.37 16.11
C ASP A 464 1.21 22.86 16.35
N GLY A 465 1.67 22.36 17.50
CA GLY A 465 1.59 20.94 17.86
C GLY A 465 2.54 20.00 17.11
N ILE A 466 3.28 20.50 16.10
CA ILE A 466 4.29 19.73 15.36
C ILE A 466 5.65 19.93 16.04
N GLN A 467 6.11 18.93 16.79
CA GLN A 467 7.35 19.01 17.54
C GLN A 467 8.26 17.83 17.20
N PRO A 468 9.56 18.09 16.94
CA PRO A 468 10.54 17.03 16.73
C PRO A 468 10.56 16.06 17.91
N ILE A 469 10.64 14.77 17.61
CA ILE A 469 10.85 13.75 18.61
C ILE A 469 12.36 13.58 18.77
N SER A 470 12.88 13.95 19.95
CA SER A 470 14.26 13.65 20.34
C SER A 470 14.36 12.25 20.96
N LYS A 471 15.59 11.72 21.06
CA LYS A 471 15.89 10.45 21.69
C LYS A 471 15.26 10.33 23.11
N ASP A 472 15.32 11.43 23.89
CA ASP A 472 14.82 11.44 25.27
C ASP A 472 13.29 11.51 25.33
N LYS A 473 12.66 12.12 24.33
CA LYS A 473 11.20 12.28 24.25
C LYS A 473 10.50 11.10 23.60
N PHE A 474 11.23 10.19 22.96
CA PHE A 474 10.64 9.00 22.36
C PHE A 474 10.18 8.04 23.47
N LYS A 475 8.88 7.72 23.45
CA LYS A 475 8.23 6.87 24.46
C LYS A 475 8.13 5.40 24.05
N GLY A 476 8.47 5.07 22.80
CA GLY A 476 8.52 3.68 22.35
C GLY A 476 9.64 2.88 23.02
N ASN A 477 9.66 1.58 22.81
CA ASN A 477 10.63 0.68 23.41
C ASN A 477 12.07 1.01 23.00
N LYS A 478 12.93 1.27 23.96
CA LYS A 478 14.37 1.52 23.76
C LYS A 478 15.14 0.30 24.22
N ILE A 479 15.96 -0.27 23.35
CA ILE A 479 16.89 -1.34 23.74
C ILE A 479 18.31 -0.83 23.55
N LYS A 480 19.07 -0.80 24.63
CA LYS A 480 20.52 -0.59 24.56
C LYS A 480 21.17 -1.94 24.26
N LEU A 481 21.86 -2.02 23.15
CA LEU A 481 22.46 -3.25 22.66
C LEU A 481 23.98 -3.18 22.66
N SER A 482 24.57 -4.23 23.17
CA SER A 482 25.96 -4.58 22.92
C SER A 482 25.95 -5.91 22.17
N LEU A 483 25.84 -5.86 20.84
CA LEU A 483 25.82 -7.05 19.97
C LEU A 483 27.24 -7.64 19.89
N ARG A 484 27.50 -8.69 20.65
CA ARG A 484 28.81 -9.35 20.72
C ARG A 484 28.87 -10.68 19.97
N ASN A 485 27.70 -11.27 19.65
CA ASN A 485 27.62 -12.57 18.96
C ASN A 485 26.27 -12.77 18.28
N GLU A 486 26.19 -13.77 17.41
CA GLU A 486 25.00 -14.13 16.63
C GLU A 486 23.78 -14.51 17.49
N LYS A 487 24.01 -15.19 18.63
CA LYS A 487 22.94 -15.60 19.55
C LYS A 487 22.15 -14.38 20.04
N GLN A 488 22.84 -13.29 20.40
CA GLN A 488 22.19 -12.06 20.83
C GLN A 488 21.37 -11.40 19.70
N VAL A 489 21.83 -11.48 18.44
CA VAL A 489 21.06 -11.00 17.28
C VAL A 489 19.78 -11.82 17.15
N GLN A 490 19.85 -13.15 17.25
CA GLN A 490 18.68 -14.02 17.14
C GLN A 490 17.69 -13.83 18.30
N GLU A 491 18.16 -13.63 19.52
CA GLU A 491 17.32 -13.33 20.69
C GLU A 491 16.54 -12.02 20.49
N ILE A 492 17.19 -11.00 19.90
CA ILE A 492 16.55 -9.72 19.63
C ILE A 492 15.54 -9.85 18.47
N ILE A 493 15.92 -10.53 17.41
CA ILE A 493 15.03 -10.83 16.28
C ILE A 493 13.78 -11.56 16.78
N SER A 494 13.97 -12.60 17.60
CA SER A 494 12.87 -13.38 18.18
C SER A 494 11.96 -12.51 19.04
N LYS A 495 12.54 -11.58 19.82
CA LYS A 495 11.80 -10.65 20.65
C LYS A 495 11.03 -9.62 19.82
N ILE A 496 11.65 -9.08 18.77
CA ILE A 496 11.00 -8.15 17.83
C ILE A 496 9.80 -8.84 17.15
N ILE A 497 9.96 -10.07 16.69
CA ILE A 497 8.89 -10.85 16.04
C ILE A 497 7.75 -11.13 17.04
N LYS A 498 8.09 -11.59 18.24
CA LYS A 498 7.11 -11.97 19.26
C LYS A 498 6.29 -10.79 19.75
N ASP A 499 6.93 -9.66 20.00
CA ASP A 499 6.31 -8.51 20.68
C ASP A 499 5.82 -7.47 19.67
N LYS A 500 6.02 -7.66 18.35
CA LYS A 500 5.71 -6.69 17.28
C LYS A 500 6.20 -5.27 17.61
N MET A 501 7.40 -5.18 18.18
CA MET A 501 7.88 -3.96 18.81
C MET A 501 8.46 -2.99 17.79
N ASN A 502 7.99 -1.74 17.83
CA ASN A 502 8.72 -0.60 17.29
C ASN A 502 9.90 -0.30 18.22
N LEU A 503 11.10 -0.27 17.67
CA LEU A 503 12.31 -0.35 18.47
C LEU A 503 13.25 0.81 18.17
N ILE A 504 13.75 1.49 19.20
CA ILE A 504 14.99 2.25 19.11
C ILE A 504 16.12 1.41 19.67
N ILE A 505 17.08 1.09 18.82
CA ILE A 505 18.31 0.42 19.20
C ILE A 505 19.39 1.47 19.39
N VAL A 506 19.95 1.53 20.57
CA VAL A 506 21.12 2.36 20.88
C VAL A 506 22.32 1.44 20.99
N THR A 507 23.34 1.65 20.15
CA THR A 507 24.57 0.86 20.19
C THR A 507 25.79 1.77 20.23
N ASP A 508 26.81 1.31 20.96
CA ASP A 508 28.11 1.95 21.02
C ASP A 508 29.12 1.28 20.05
N TYR A 509 28.66 0.29 19.27
CA TYR A 509 29.50 -0.51 18.38
C TYR A 509 28.91 -0.59 16.97
N THR A 510 29.78 -0.48 15.98
CA THR A 510 29.50 -0.85 14.58
C THR A 510 30.21 -2.18 14.31
N ASN A 511 29.49 -3.23 13.97
CA ASN A 511 30.04 -4.53 13.62
C ASN A 511 29.08 -5.28 12.69
N ASN A 512 29.53 -6.42 12.15
CA ASN A 512 28.74 -7.26 11.23
C ASN A 512 27.40 -7.73 11.84
N TYR A 513 27.29 -7.84 13.17
CA TYR A 513 26.05 -8.24 13.83
C TYR A 513 24.99 -7.12 13.79
N LEU A 514 25.45 -5.87 13.88
CA LEU A 514 24.56 -4.71 13.71
C LEU A 514 24.06 -4.63 12.25
N GLU A 515 24.93 -4.89 11.28
CA GLU A 515 24.56 -4.93 9.87
C GLU A 515 23.53 -6.02 9.58
N LYS A 516 23.69 -7.23 10.16
CA LYS A 516 22.69 -8.31 10.07
C LYS A 516 21.35 -7.91 10.66
N LEU A 517 21.33 -7.20 11.79
CA LEU A 517 20.11 -6.72 12.41
C LEU A 517 19.45 -5.62 11.58
N ILE A 518 20.22 -4.69 11.04
CA ILE A 518 19.75 -3.66 10.10
C ILE A 518 19.14 -4.32 8.86
N GLU A 519 19.82 -5.29 8.29
CA GLU A 519 19.34 -6.03 7.12
C GLU A 519 18.05 -6.79 7.43
N PHE A 520 17.97 -7.44 8.60
CA PHE A 520 16.74 -8.09 9.05
C PHE A 520 15.59 -7.09 9.19
N CYS A 521 15.81 -5.94 9.83
CA CYS A 521 14.78 -4.91 9.97
C CYS A 521 14.33 -4.36 8.62
N LYS A 522 15.26 -4.17 7.67
CA LYS A 522 14.95 -3.75 6.29
C LYS A 522 14.08 -4.78 5.58
N ASN A 523 14.53 -6.04 5.56
CA ASN A 523 13.88 -7.11 4.83
C ASN A 523 12.49 -7.45 5.38
N ASN A 524 12.27 -7.23 6.67
CA ASN A 524 10.99 -7.50 7.33
C ASN A 524 10.16 -6.23 7.58
N LYS A 525 10.56 -5.09 7.00
CA LYS A 525 9.87 -3.80 7.12
C LYS A 525 9.56 -3.40 8.57
N ILE A 526 10.45 -3.77 9.50
CA ILE A 526 10.30 -3.48 10.93
C ILE A 526 10.74 -2.05 11.19
N LEU A 527 9.90 -1.28 11.88
CA LEU A 527 10.29 0.04 12.33
C LEU A 527 11.38 -0.06 13.39
N CYS A 528 12.59 0.22 12.96
CA CYS A 528 13.74 0.26 13.84
C CYS A 528 14.55 1.53 13.56
N VAL A 529 14.79 2.33 14.58
CA VAL A 529 15.76 3.43 14.53
C VAL A 529 17.02 2.99 15.24
N ILE A 530 18.12 2.92 14.52
CA ILE A 530 19.41 2.53 15.08
C ILE A 530 20.25 3.77 15.27
N LEU A 531 20.65 4.02 16.52
CA LEU A 531 21.48 5.16 16.92
C LEU A 531 22.85 4.65 17.33
N TYR A 532 23.90 5.24 16.74
CA TYR A 532 25.28 5.07 17.14
C TYR A 532 25.85 6.40 17.57
N LYS A 533 26.28 6.54 18.82
CA LYS A 533 26.81 7.80 19.37
C LYS A 533 25.94 9.00 18.97
N ASP A 534 24.63 8.87 19.17
CA ASP A 534 23.59 9.87 18.85
C ASP A 534 23.36 10.15 17.34
N ASN A 535 24.07 9.49 16.46
CA ASN A 535 23.82 9.56 15.02
C ASN A 535 22.85 8.45 14.59
N VAL A 536 21.93 8.78 13.70
CA VAL A 536 21.01 7.79 13.12
C VAL A 536 21.76 6.98 12.06
N LEU A 537 22.00 5.71 12.34
CA LEU A 537 22.59 4.78 11.36
C LEU A 537 21.54 4.18 10.43
N TYR A 538 20.34 4.00 10.93
CA TYR A 538 19.24 3.44 10.16
C TYR A 538 17.93 4.11 10.58
N PRO A 539 17.05 4.46 9.62
CA PRO A 539 17.24 4.39 8.17
C PRO A 539 18.21 5.46 7.67
N LYS A 540 18.95 5.13 6.65
CA LYS A 540 19.82 6.10 5.94
C LYS A 540 19.07 6.88 4.89
#